data_c51793ee5584162f815a58ac0b064fca
#
_entry.id   c51793ee5584162f815a58ac0b064fca
#
_cell.length_a   1.000
_cell.length_b   1.000
_cell.length_c   1.000
_cell.angle_alpha   90.00
_cell.angle_beta   90.00
_cell.angle_gamma   90.00
#
_symmetry.space_group_name_H-M   'P 1'
#
loop_
_entity.id
_entity.type
_entity.pdbx_description
1 polymer ?
#
loop_
_entity_poly.entity_id
_entity_poly.type
_entity_poly.pdbx_seq_one_letter_code
_entity_poly.pdbx_strand_id
1 'polypeptide(L)'
;MDEAFGFLELVDVQELAGAVEDRWYNQTLCRINDCVVRLGVMQGEFHWHHHDEEDEFFYVVEGRFLIDLQEEGRTVELTPRQGFSVPRGVVHRTRAPERTVILMFESAGVVPTGDGGNELGPARR
;
A
#
# COMPACT_ATOMS: atom_id res chain seq x y z
N MET A 1 14.21 5.24 -1.78
CA MET A 1 13.08 6.17 -1.66
C MET A 1 13.19 6.91 -0.34
N ASP A 2 13.16 8.22 -0.42
CA ASP A 2 13.38 9.04 0.76
C ASP A 2 12.12 9.12 1.61
N GLU A 3 12.31 9.11 2.92
CA GLU A 3 11.22 9.29 3.85
C GLU A 3 10.82 10.77 3.92
N ALA A 4 9.51 11.01 3.99
CA ALA A 4 9.01 12.38 4.12
C ALA A 4 9.27 12.94 5.51
N PHE A 5 9.38 12.07 6.51
CA PHE A 5 9.58 12.48 7.91
C PHE A 5 10.76 11.74 8.51
N GLY A 6 11.55 12.47 9.31
CA GLY A 6 12.60 11.87 10.09
C GLY A 6 12.09 11.42 11.45
N PHE A 7 13.02 10.95 12.28
CA PHE A 7 12.69 10.59 13.65
C PHE A 7 12.31 11.84 14.44
N LEU A 8 11.47 11.65 15.43
CA LEU A 8 11.03 12.69 16.36
C LEU A 8 10.16 13.77 15.68
N GLU A 9 9.62 13.46 14.52
CA GLU A 9 8.68 14.35 13.82
C GLU A 9 7.28 13.77 13.86
N LEU A 10 6.30 14.64 14.03
CA LEU A 10 4.90 14.23 14.03
C LEU A 10 4.44 13.96 12.61
N VAL A 11 3.79 12.82 12.40
CA VAL A 11 3.19 12.47 11.13
C VAL A 11 1.68 12.51 11.27
N ASP A 12 1.04 13.43 10.55
CA ASP A 12 -0.41 13.55 10.56
C ASP A 12 -0.95 13.02 9.24
N VAL A 13 -1.44 11.78 9.27
CA VAL A 13 -1.88 11.09 8.06
C VAL A 13 -3.11 11.77 7.46
N GLN A 14 -4.01 12.25 8.31
CA GLN A 14 -5.23 12.90 7.81
C GLN A 14 -4.88 14.18 7.04
N GLU A 15 -3.95 14.96 7.56
CA GLU A 15 -3.52 16.19 6.89
C GLU A 15 -2.84 15.88 5.57
N LEU A 16 -1.92 14.90 5.58
CA LEU A 16 -1.21 14.50 4.37
C LEU A 16 -2.17 14.01 3.29
N ALA A 17 -3.06 13.12 3.66
CA ALA A 17 -4.00 12.55 2.70
C ALA A 17 -4.95 13.61 2.17
N GLY A 18 -5.34 14.57 3.01
CA GLY A 18 -6.22 15.65 2.59
C GLY A 18 -5.61 16.58 1.56
N ALA A 19 -4.28 16.63 1.49
CA ALA A 19 -3.58 17.47 0.52
C ALA A 19 -3.33 16.76 -0.80
N VAL A 20 -3.57 15.45 -0.90
CA VAL A 20 -3.33 14.68 -2.12
C VAL A 20 -4.56 14.75 -3.01
N GLU A 21 -4.35 15.23 -4.24
CA GLU A 21 -5.42 15.29 -5.24
C GLU A 21 -5.27 14.22 -6.31
N ASP A 22 -4.13 13.55 -6.35
CA ASP A 22 -3.87 12.51 -7.33
C ASP A 22 -4.76 11.30 -7.07
N ARG A 23 -5.13 10.63 -8.17
CA ARG A 23 -5.88 9.38 -8.07
C ARG A 23 -5.00 8.26 -7.53
N TRP A 24 -3.70 8.34 -7.79
CA TRP A 24 -2.72 7.35 -7.33
C TRP A 24 -1.57 8.08 -6.69
N TYR A 25 -1.28 7.74 -5.45
CA TYR A 25 -0.20 8.38 -4.71
C TYR A 25 0.41 7.37 -3.75
N ASN A 26 1.73 7.35 -3.70
CA ASN A 26 2.46 6.46 -2.80
C ASN A 26 3.68 7.22 -2.30
N GLN A 27 3.80 7.34 -0.99
CA GLN A 27 4.93 8.02 -0.39
C GLN A 27 5.38 7.31 0.86
N THR A 28 6.70 7.11 0.99
CA THR A 28 7.28 6.61 2.21
C THR A 28 7.25 7.72 3.25
N LEU A 29 6.64 7.45 4.40
CA LEU A 29 6.50 8.43 5.45
C LEU A 29 7.68 8.42 6.40
N CYS A 30 8.03 7.26 6.93
CA CYS A 30 9.06 7.14 7.93
C CYS A 30 9.62 5.72 7.94
N ARG A 31 10.67 5.53 8.73
CA ARG A 31 11.38 4.27 8.79
C ARG A 31 11.37 3.71 10.21
N ILE A 32 11.23 2.40 10.31
CA ILE A 32 11.34 1.67 11.58
C ILE A 32 12.32 0.52 11.34
N ASN A 33 13.56 0.65 11.81
CA ASN A 33 14.61 -0.33 11.53
C ASN A 33 14.71 -0.58 10.02
N ASP A 34 14.54 -1.82 9.57
CA ASP A 34 14.60 -2.17 8.16
C ASP A 34 13.26 -2.06 7.46
N CYS A 35 12.25 -1.55 8.14
CA CYS A 35 10.91 -1.42 7.60
C CYS A 35 10.55 0.03 7.36
N VAL A 36 9.54 0.24 6.53
CA VAL A 36 9.03 1.58 6.26
C VAL A 36 7.52 1.58 6.38
N VAL A 37 6.99 2.77 6.66
CA VAL A 37 5.55 3.02 6.65
C VAL A 37 5.29 3.90 5.45
N ARG A 38 4.39 3.45 4.56
CA ARG A 38 4.04 4.19 3.35
C ARG A 38 2.59 4.60 3.38
N LEU A 39 2.33 5.76 2.80
CA LEU A 39 0.97 6.26 2.61
C LEU A 39 0.56 6.00 1.18
N GLY A 40 -0.60 5.36 1.01
CA GLY A 40 -1.19 5.18 -0.31
C GLY A 40 -2.53 5.88 -0.36
N VAL A 41 -2.77 6.63 -1.44
CA VAL A 41 -4.09 7.17 -1.74
C VAL A 41 -4.43 6.67 -3.13
N MET A 42 -5.59 6.02 -3.26
CA MET A 42 -5.88 5.34 -4.51
C MET A 42 -7.37 5.21 -4.78
N GLN A 43 -7.67 5.08 -6.06
CA GLN A 43 -9.02 4.76 -6.53
C GLN A 43 -8.89 4.00 -7.84
N GLY A 44 -9.50 2.81 -7.92
CA GLY A 44 -9.43 1.96 -9.09
C GLY A 44 -8.70 0.66 -8.81
N GLU A 45 -8.23 0.00 -9.86
CA GLU A 45 -7.57 -1.30 -9.75
C GLU A 45 -6.08 -1.18 -10.04
N PHE A 46 -5.29 -1.91 -9.25
CA PHE A 46 -3.88 -2.09 -9.52
C PHE A 46 -3.71 -3.45 -10.20
N HIS A 47 -2.51 -3.76 -10.69
CA HIS A 47 -2.29 -5.02 -11.39
C HIS A 47 -1.98 -6.16 -10.42
N TRP A 48 -2.12 -7.39 -10.92
CA TRP A 48 -1.69 -8.58 -10.17
C TRP A 48 -0.19 -8.56 -10.01
N HIS A 49 0.28 -8.81 -8.79
CA HIS A 49 1.73 -8.84 -8.52
C HIS A 49 2.02 -9.65 -7.27
N HIS A 50 3.30 -9.87 -7.00
CA HIS A 50 3.75 -10.53 -5.79
C HIS A 50 5.13 -9.99 -5.41
N HIS A 51 5.53 -10.28 -4.19
CA HIS A 51 6.88 -9.97 -3.69
C HIS A 51 7.52 -11.28 -3.24
N ASP A 52 8.73 -11.57 -3.76
CA ASP A 52 9.34 -12.88 -3.55
C ASP A 52 9.79 -13.11 -2.12
N GLU A 53 10.26 -12.09 -1.44
CA GLU A 53 10.90 -12.24 -0.14
C GLU A 53 10.31 -11.38 0.96
N GLU A 54 9.32 -10.56 0.67
CA GLU A 54 8.78 -9.63 1.67
C GLU A 54 7.30 -9.83 1.88
N ASP A 55 6.92 -9.73 3.16
CA ASP A 55 5.52 -9.65 3.53
C ASP A 55 5.06 -8.21 3.44
N GLU A 56 3.77 -8.00 3.29
CA GLU A 56 3.19 -6.66 3.19
C GLU A 56 1.96 -6.55 4.08
N PHE A 57 1.88 -5.51 4.91
CA PHE A 57 0.71 -5.28 5.73
C PHE A 57 -0.01 -4.04 5.24
N PHE A 58 -1.32 -4.18 5.02
CA PHE A 58 -2.19 -3.07 4.60
C PHE A 58 -3.12 -2.70 5.74
N TYR A 59 -3.30 -1.41 5.94
CA TYR A 59 -4.18 -0.88 6.99
C TYR A 59 -4.99 0.27 6.41
N VAL A 60 -6.32 0.20 6.49
CA VAL A 60 -7.19 1.21 5.91
C VAL A 60 -7.43 2.33 6.90
N VAL A 61 -7.18 3.57 6.47
CA VAL A 61 -7.46 4.78 7.24
C VAL A 61 -8.85 5.29 6.91
N GLU A 62 -9.17 5.39 5.62
CA GLU A 62 -10.50 5.77 5.17
C GLU A 62 -10.79 5.15 3.82
N GLY A 63 -12.06 4.96 3.50
CA GLY A 63 -12.48 4.38 2.24
C GLY A 63 -12.72 2.90 2.35
N ARG A 64 -12.45 2.18 1.25
CA ARG A 64 -12.74 0.75 1.15
C ARG A 64 -11.71 0.11 0.26
N PHE A 65 -11.04 -0.90 0.76
CA PHE A 65 -9.89 -1.51 0.10
C PHE A 65 -10.13 -3.01 -0.08
N LEU A 66 -9.96 -3.49 -1.30
CA LEU A 66 -10.18 -4.89 -1.63
C LEU A 66 -8.86 -5.51 -2.05
N ILE A 67 -8.58 -6.69 -1.51
CA ILE A 67 -7.38 -7.46 -1.85
C ILE A 67 -7.84 -8.77 -2.45
N ASP A 68 -7.59 -8.97 -3.74
CA ASP A 68 -7.91 -10.21 -4.42
C ASP A 68 -6.73 -11.16 -4.30
N LEU A 69 -6.99 -12.39 -3.86
CA LEU A 69 -5.97 -13.41 -3.69
C LEU A 69 -6.16 -14.44 -4.79
N GLN A 70 -5.16 -14.54 -5.69
CA GLN A 70 -5.33 -15.34 -6.90
C GLN A 70 -5.51 -16.82 -6.61
N GLU A 71 -4.60 -17.40 -5.85
CA GLU A 71 -4.63 -18.84 -5.60
C GLU A 71 -5.86 -19.28 -4.82
N GLU A 72 -6.24 -18.49 -3.82
CA GLU A 72 -7.41 -18.83 -2.99
C GLU A 72 -8.72 -18.49 -3.66
N GLY A 73 -8.68 -17.69 -4.70
CA GLY A 73 -9.89 -17.29 -5.40
C GLY A 73 -10.83 -16.48 -4.54
N ARG A 74 -10.30 -15.72 -3.56
CA ARG A 74 -11.17 -14.93 -2.69
C ARG A 74 -10.71 -13.48 -2.63
N THR A 75 -11.63 -12.63 -2.23
CA THR A 75 -11.38 -11.21 -2.03
C THR A 75 -11.55 -10.88 -0.56
N VAL A 76 -10.58 -10.17 -0.01
CA VAL A 76 -10.67 -9.65 1.34
C VAL A 76 -11.04 -8.18 1.26
N GLU A 77 -12.09 -7.80 1.96
CA GLU A 77 -12.53 -6.40 1.99
C GLU A 77 -12.16 -5.78 3.33
N LEU A 78 -11.49 -4.62 3.27
CA LEU A 78 -11.09 -3.88 4.45
C LEU A 78 -11.82 -2.54 4.49
N THR A 79 -12.37 -2.23 5.64
CA THR A 79 -12.98 -0.93 5.93
C THR A 79 -12.11 -0.20 6.95
N PRO A 80 -12.39 1.06 7.29
CA PRO A 80 -11.49 1.82 8.16
C PRO A 80 -11.14 1.11 9.46
N ARG A 81 -9.87 1.15 9.79
CA ARG A 81 -9.26 0.53 10.98
C ARG A 81 -9.19 -0.98 10.91
N GLN A 82 -9.23 -1.53 9.70
CA GLN A 82 -8.98 -2.95 9.48
C GLN A 82 -7.70 -3.12 8.69
N GLY A 83 -6.99 -4.21 8.95
CA GLY A 83 -5.74 -4.52 8.28
C GLY A 83 -5.64 -5.98 7.87
N PHE A 84 -4.68 -6.25 7.00
CA PHE A 84 -4.49 -7.60 6.47
C PHE A 84 -3.05 -7.76 6.00
N SER A 85 -2.43 -8.87 6.38
CA SER A 85 -1.06 -9.19 5.94
C SER A 85 -1.09 -10.12 4.75
N VAL A 86 -0.38 -9.75 3.69
CA VAL A 86 -0.19 -10.61 2.53
C VAL A 86 1.22 -11.17 2.63
N PRO A 87 1.36 -12.50 2.79
CA PRO A 87 2.70 -13.08 2.93
C PRO A 87 3.45 -13.08 1.60
N ARG A 88 4.76 -13.21 1.70
CA ARG A 88 5.63 -13.29 0.52
C ARG A 88 5.16 -14.38 -0.43
N GLY A 89 5.36 -14.16 -1.71
CA GLY A 89 5.04 -15.13 -2.75
C GLY A 89 3.57 -15.20 -3.15
N VAL A 90 2.69 -14.53 -2.42
CA VAL A 90 1.26 -14.59 -2.72
C VAL A 90 0.92 -13.59 -3.80
N VAL A 91 0.39 -14.08 -4.92
CA VAL A 91 -0.05 -13.21 -6.01
C VAL A 91 -1.37 -12.58 -5.63
N HIS A 92 -1.41 -11.26 -5.66
CA HIS A 92 -2.58 -10.52 -5.23
C HIS A 92 -2.78 -9.27 -6.09
N ARG A 93 -3.98 -8.72 -5.99
CA ARG A 93 -4.32 -7.47 -6.66
C ARG A 93 -5.11 -6.61 -5.69
N THR A 94 -4.82 -5.32 -5.66
CA THR A 94 -5.57 -4.40 -4.81
C THR A 94 -6.51 -3.54 -5.65
N ARG A 95 -7.66 -3.21 -5.08
CA ARG A 95 -8.67 -2.37 -5.74
C ARG A 95 -9.33 -1.48 -4.71
N ALA A 96 -9.69 -0.28 -5.14
CA ALA A 96 -10.43 0.66 -4.30
C ALA A 96 -11.58 1.21 -5.12
N PRO A 97 -12.84 0.80 -4.83
CA PRO A 97 -13.98 1.29 -5.61
C PRO A 97 -14.26 2.78 -5.42
N GLU A 98 -13.74 3.34 -4.33
CA GLU A 98 -13.84 4.76 -4.03
C GLU A 98 -12.47 5.24 -3.56
N ARG A 99 -12.31 6.56 -3.43
CA ARG A 99 -11.04 7.10 -2.94
C ARG A 99 -10.74 6.51 -1.57
N THR A 100 -9.57 5.90 -1.44
CA THR A 100 -9.19 5.17 -0.25
C THR A 100 -7.80 5.59 0.19
N VAL A 101 -7.63 5.73 1.50
CA VAL A 101 -6.35 6.06 2.12
C VAL A 101 -5.91 4.87 2.94
N ILE A 102 -4.71 4.37 2.64
CA ILE A 102 -4.14 3.22 3.33
C ILE A 102 -2.75 3.54 3.85
N LEU A 103 -2.35 2.79 4.87
CA LEU A 103 -0.95 2.71 5.27
C LEU A 103 -0.44 1.33 4.93
N MET A 104 0.80 1.27 4.47
CA MET A 104 1.47 0.01 4.19
C MET A 104 2.71 -0.07 5.06
N PHE A 105 2.88 -1.22 5.71
CA PHE A 105 4.04 -1.49 6.57
C PHE A 105 4.80 -2.61 5.90
N GLU A 106 6.03 -2.35 5.49
CA GLU A 106 6.77 -3.32 4.70
C GLU A 106 8.26 -3.09 4.80
N SER A 107 9.04 -4.07 4.34
CA SER A 107 10.48 -3.93 4.25
C SER A 107 10.82 -2.78 3.31
N ALA A 108 11.89 -2.05 3.63
CA ALA A 108 12.33 -0.94 2.79
C ALA A 108 12.70 -1.39 1.38
N GLY A 109 12.99 -2.68 1.18
CA GLY A 109 13.34 -3.22 -0.13
C GLY A 109 12.16 -3.57 -1.02
N VAL A 110 10.92 -3.43 -0.52
CA VAL A 110 9.75 -3.78 -1.32
C VAL A 110 9.66 -2.90 -2.56
N VAL A 111 9.44 -3.55 -3.71
CA VAL A 111 9.20 -2.86 -4.98
C VAL A 111 7.70 -2.69 -5.12
N PRO A 112 7.18 -1.46 -5.14
CA PRO A 112 5.73 -1.23 -5.13
C PRO A 112 4.96 -1.93 -6.24
N THR A 113 5.57 -2.13 -7.42
CA THR A 113 4.91 -2.78 -8.55
C THR A 113 5.07 -4.29 -8.56
N GLY A 114 5.76 -4.87 -7.55
CA GLY A 114 5.99 -6.30 -7.48
C GLY A 114 7.29 -6.72 -8.11
N ASP A 115 7.77 -7.90 -7.69
CA ASP A 115 9.04 -8.43 -8.17
C ASP A 115 8.88 -9.04 -9.55
N GLY A 116 9.80 -8.69 -10.46
CA GLY A 116 9.81 -9.26 -11.80
C GLY A 116 8.56 -8.93 -12.60
N GLY A 117 7.70 -8.09 -12.06
CA GLY A 117 6.46 -7.74 -12.73
C GLY A 117 6.66 -6.62 -13.72
N ASN A 118 5.71 -6.53 -14.62
CA ASN A 118 5.65 -5.40 -15.53
C ASN A 118 4.74 -4.36 -14.93
N GLU A 119 4.92 -3.15 -15.40
CA GLU A 119 4.15 -2.06 -14.89
C GLU A 119 2.82 -2.00 -15.61
N LEU A 120 1.90 -2.83 -15.20
CA LEU A 120 0.56 -2.81 -15.76
C LEU A 120 -0.37 -1.91 -14.97
N GLY A 121 0.11 -1.40 -13.85
CA GLY A 121 -0.66 -0.47 -13.04
C GLY A 121 -0.13 0.94 -13.17
N PRO A 122 -0.68 1.86 -12.37
CA PRO A 122 -0.25 3.26 -12.39
C PRO A 122 1.18 3.41 -11.90
N ALA A 123 1.82 4.50 -12.28
CA ALA A 123 3.16 4.81 -11.82
C ALA A 123 3.13 5.09 -10.32
N ARG A 124 4.24 4.76 -9.66
CA ARG A 124 4.43 5.01 -8.24
C ARG A 124 5.40 6.14 -8.02
N ARG A 125 5.28 6.78 -6.90
CA ARG A 125 6.17 7.86 -6.50
C ARG A 125 6.99 7.48 -5.31
#